data_48af43998939d82a882e75c27d479cbb
#
_entry.id   48af43998939d82a882e75c27d479cbb
#
_cell.length_a   1.000
_cell.length_b   1.000
_cell.length_c   1.000
_cell.angle_alpha   90.00
_cell.angle_beta   90.00
_cell.angle_gamma   90.00
#
_symmetry.space_group_name_H-M   'P 1'
#
loop_
_entity.id
_entity.type
_entity.pdbx_description
1 polymer ?
#
loop_
_entity_poly.entity_id
_entity_poly.type
_entity_poly.pdbx_seq_one_letter_code
_entity_poly.pdbx_strand_id
1 'polypeptide(L)'
;RSNCVTGVQTCALPIFMGYAPSAWYEKVSEDISLLYMGITWAELEPEEGVYAWDSIEEENQINRWKKEGKHLILRFVCDIPGDEKHMDIPQWLYEKTEGDGTWYDGEYGKGYSPDYNSKVFIEEHEKVIKALGEHFGKDGLISYIELGSLGHWGEWHVNYSEGITRIPEEAVRNQYVMPWLEAFPGVNMLMRRPFHIAEAYGMGLYNDMTGHKKSTEEWLTWIQEGGDYGQAEEKDALGSMPDFWKTAPSGGEFTSSVSMEQMLVTDLEQTVELVRKSHTTFLGPKYADSQYKNGYDKVLLNMGYRLWISEAAWKREGQEDCLCLTWNNDGVAPDRKSTRLNSSHTVRS
;
A
#
# COMPACT_ATOMS: atom_id res chain seq x y z
N ARG A 1 -5.37 19.77 -47.09
CA ARG A 1 -6.35 19.73 -45.96
C ARG A 1 -5.60 19.30 -44.74
N SER A 2 -5.39 20.23 -43.84
CA SER A 2 -4.71 20.03 -42.58
C SER A 2 -5.64 19.26 -41.64
N ASN A 3 -5.39 17.97 -41.43
CA ASN A 3 -6.03 17.23 -40.35
C ASN A 3 -5.30 17.54 -39.05
N CYS A 4 -5.83 18.52 -38.34
CA CYS A 4 -5.45 18.78 -37.00
C CYS A 4 -5.87 17.55 -36.16
N VAL A 5 -4.93 16.79 -35.65
CA VAL A 5 -5.20 15.78 -34.59
C VAL A 5 -5.54 16.56 -33.33
N THR A 6 -6.82 16.86 -33.16
CA THR A 6 -7.37 17.31 -31.89
C THR A 6 -7.57 16.09 -30.98
N GLY A 7 -6.51 15.68 -30.35
CA GLY A 7 -6.47 14.54 -29.44
C GLY A 7 -5.17 14.51 -28.68
N VAL A 8 -4.72 15.67 -28.20
CA VAL A 8 -3.91 15.67 -27.00
C VAL A 8 -4.89 15.32 -25.90
N GLN A 9 -5.04 14.03 -25.67
CA GLN A 9 -5.56 13.57 -24.41
C GLN A 9 -4.63 14.22 -23.38
N THR A 10 -5.10 15.25 -22.69
CA THR A 10 -4.46 15.81 -21.51
C THR A 10 -3.91 14.64 -20.74
N CYS A 11 -2.63 14.65 -20.43
CA CYS A 11 -1.99 13.62 -19.60
C CYS A 11 -2.99 13.28 -18.51
N ALA A 12 -3.53 12.07 -18.55
CA ALA A 12 -4.34 11.60 -17.45
C ALA A 12 -3.49 11.83 -16.21
N LEU A 13 -4.06 12.41 -15.17
CA LEU A 13 -3.39 12.60 -13.89
C LEU A 13 -2.63 11.32 -13.57
N PRO A 14 -1.42 11.40 -13.01
CA PRO A 14 -0.67 10.22 -12.62
C PRO A 14 -1.58 9.35 -11.77
N ILE A 15 -2.01 8.21 -12.32
CA ILE A 15 -2.90 7.30 -11.63
C ILE A 15 -2.03 6.30 -10.90
N PHE A 16 -2.47 5.87 -9.71
CA PHE A 16 -1.76 4.90 -8.90
C PHE A 16 -0.44 5.38 -8.28
N MET A 17 -0.25 6.66 -8.07
CA MET A 17 0.89 7.22 -7.37
C MET A 17 0.55 8.52 -6.63
N GLY A 18 1.45 8.94 -5.75
CA GLY A 18 1.33 10.20 -5.03
C GLY A 18 0.82 10.02 -3.60
N TYR A 19 0.21 11.05 -3.05
CA TYR A 19 -0.38 10.94 -1.73
C TYR A 19 -1.72 10.19 -1.78
N ALA A 20 -1.97 9.42 -0.71
CA ALA A 20 -3.19 8.65 -0.54
C ALA A 20 -3.81 8.95 0.85
N PRO A 21 -4.46 10.11 1.03
CA PRO A 21 -5.15 10.43 2.28
C PRO A 21 -6.28 9.43 2.55
N SER A 22 -6.72 9.35 3.81
CA SER A 22 -7.82 8.46 4.20
C SER A 22 -9.08 8.74 3.38
N ALA A 23 -9.74 7.66 2.96
CA ALA A 23 -10.94 7.73 2.11
C ALA A 23 -12.13 8.44 2.78
N TRP A 24 -12.17 8.46 4.10
CA TRP A 24 -13.21 9.16 4.88
C TRP A 24 -13.04 10.67 4.93
N TYR A 25 -11.92 11.26 4.45
CA TYR A 25 -11.77 12.71 4.42
C TYR A 25 -12.80 13.38 3.50
N GLU A 26 -13.47 14.43 4.03
CA GLU A 26 -14.44 15.20 3.27
C GLU A 26 -13.78 16.04 2.17
N LYS A 27 -12.59 16.58 2.44
CA LYS A 27 -11.87 17.47 1.52
C LYS A 27 -10.60 16.80 1.02
N VAL A 28 -10.67 16.36 -0.23
CA VAL A 28 -9.55 15.79 -0.96
C VAL A 28 -9.33 16.59 -2.23
N SER A 29 -8.09 16.96 -2.49
CA SER A 29 -7.72 17.73 -3.69
C SER A 29 -7.99 16.94 -4.97
N GLU A 30 -8.34 17.65 -6.07
CA GLU A 30 -8.68 17.03 -7.35
C GLU A 30 -7.52 16.24 -7.96
N ASP A 31 -6.30 16.67 -7.72
CA ASP A 31 -5.06 16.03 -8.22
C ASP A 31 -4.68 14.74 -7.47
N ILE A 32 -5.32 14.43 -6.35
CA ILE A 32 -5.16 13.16 -5.66
C ILE A 32 -5.98 12.08 -6.37
N SER A 33 -5.31 11.02 -6.81
CA SER A 33 -5.91 9.89 -7.52
C SER A 33 -6.05 8.63 -6.66
N LEU A 34 -5.33 8.56 -5.54
CA LEU A 34 -5.33 7.45 -4.60
C LEU A 34 -5.88 7.89 -3.24
N LEU A 35 -6.62 6.99 -2.60
CA LEU A 35 -7.13 7.15 -1.25
C LEU A 35 -6.82 5.90 -0.44
N TYR A 36 -6.74 6.03 0.86
CA TYR A 36 -6.41 4.94 1.76
C TYR A 36 -7.65 4.50 2.54
N MET A 37 -7.99 3.22 2.45
CA MET A 37 -9.08 2.59 3.17
C MET A 37 -8.52 1.54 4.13
N GLY A 38 -8.43 1.88 5.40
CA GLY A 38 -8.15 0.94 6.48
C GLY A 38 -9.47 0.47 7.08
N ILE A 39 -9.63 -0.84 7.24
CA ILE A 39 -10.81 -1.43 7.87
C ILE A 39 -10.38 -2.50 8.87
N THR A 40 -11.06 -2.57 10.01
CA THR A 40 -10.87 -3.65 10.97
C THR A 40 -11.83 -4.80 10.68
N TRP A 41 -11.49 -5.99 11.16
CA TRP A 41 -12.40 -7.12 11.03
C TRP A 41 -13.69 -6.91 11.83
N ALA A 42 -13.58 -6.30 13.01
CA ALA A 42 -14.73 -5.98 13.86
C ALA A 42 -15.75 -5.07 13.19
N GLU A 43 -15.27 -4.06 12.45
CA GLU A 43 -16.13 -3.15 11.68
C GLU A 43 -16.78 -3.85 10.50
N LEU A 44 -16.04 -4.72 9.83
CA LEU A 44 -16.49 -5.37 8.61
C LEU A 44 -17.53 -6.48 8.86
N GLU A 45 -17.33 -7.31 9.89
CA GLU A 45 -18.13 -8.53 10.13
C GLU A 45 -18.60 -8.60 11.57
N PRO A 46 -19.55 -7.72 11.99
CA PRO A 46 -20.03 -7.63 13.36
C PRO A 46 -20.71 -8.92 13.86
N GLU A 47 -21.30 -9.71 12.99
CA GLU A 47 -21.87 -11.02 13.24
C GLU A 47 -21.33 -12.03 12.22
N GLU A 48 -21.16 -13.30 12.60
CA GLU A 48 -20.58 -14.34 11.74
C GLU A 48 -21.34 -14.45 10.40
N GLY A 49 -20.64 -14.20 9.29
CA GLY A 49 -21.19 -14.22 7.94
C GLY A 49 -22.06 -13.01 7.58
N VAL A 50 -22.17 -12.01 8.44
CA VAL A 50 -22.93 -10.78 8.20
C VAL A 50 -21.95 -9.60 8.05
N TYR A 51 -21.82 -9.12 6.82
CA TYR A 51 -20.87 -8.06 6.48
C TYR A 51 -21.56 -6.69 6.44
N ALA A 52 -20.96 -5.69 7.08
CA ALA A 52 -21.45 -4.32 7.18
C ALA A 52 -21.07 -3.47 5.96
N TRP A 53 -21.29 -3.99 4.73
CA TRP A 53 -20.86 -3.34 3.48
C TRP A 53 -21.34 -1.89 3.35
N ASP A 54 -22.63 -1.65 3.63
CA ASP A 54 -23.22 -0.31 3.50
C ASP A 54 -22.53 0.70 4.43
N SER A 55 -22.20 0.30 5.66
CA SER A 55 -21.49 1.15 6.63
C SER A 55 -20.06 1.44 6.17
N ILE A 56 -19.32 0.42 5.73
CA ILE A 56 -17.94 0.55 5.22
C ILE A 56 -17.93 1.46 3.98
N GLU A 57 -18.88 1.28 3.06
CA GLU A 57 -18.95 2.10 1.84
C GLU A 57 -19.33 3.56 2.13
N GLU A 58 -20.26 3.80 3.06
CA GLU A 58 -20.68 5.13 3.46
C GLU A 58 -19.55 5.89 4.16
N GLU A 59 -18.92 5.28 5.16
CA GLU A 59 -17.81 5.88 5.90
C GLU A 59 -16.64 6.23 5.00
N ASN A 60 -16.26 5.32 4.09
CA ASN A 60 -15.17 5.53 3.16
C ASN A 60 -15.59 6.24 1.86
N GLN A 61 -16.81 6.74 1.76
CA GLN A 61 -17.33 7.51 0.62
C GLN A 61 -17.14 6.83 -0.74
N ILE A 62 -17.27 5.50 -0.80
CA ILE A 62 -16.93 4.66 -1.97
C ILE A 62 -17.62 5.14 -3.24
N ASN A 63 -18.93 5.46 -3.17
CA ASN A 63 -19.70 5.93 -4.31
C ASN A 63 -19.21 7.29 -4.86
N ARG A 64 -18.70 8.16 -3.99
CA ARG A 64 -18.07 9.40 -4.39
C ARG A 64 -16.80 9.17 -5.16
N TRP A 65 -15.91 8.33 -4.63
CA TRP A 65 -14.61 8.07 -5.25
C TRP A 65 -14.73 7.35 -6.59
N LYS A 66 -15.67 6.41 -6.70
CA LYS A 66 -16.02 5.79 -7.99
C LYS A 66 -16.44 6.83 -9.02
N LYS A 67 -17.33 7.77 -8.63
CA LYS A 67 -17.81 8.84 -9.50
C LYS A 67 -16.70 9.82 -9.92
N GLU A 68 -15.76 10.11 -9.01
CA GLU A 68 -14.61 10.98 -9.27
C GLU A 68 -13.46 10.27 -9.98
N GLY A 69 -13.57 8.96 -10.25
CA GLY A 69 -12.54 8.17 -10.91
C GLY A 69 -11.27 8.00 -10.10
N LYS A 70 -11.39 8.04 -8.76
CA LYS A 70 -10.28 7.79 -7.84
C LYS A 70 -10.20 6.30 -7.49
N HIS A 71 -9.05 5.87 -6.98
CA HIS A 71 -8.76 4.49 -6.64
C HIS A 71 -8.38 4.35 -5.17
N LEU A 72 -8.46 3.12 -4.66
CA LEU A 72 -8.20 2.85 -3.25
C LEU A 72 -6.99 1.95 -3.04
N ILE A 73 -6.32 2.20 -1.93
CA ILE A 73 -5.41 1.29 -1.26
C ILE A 73 -6.21 0.68 -0.11
N LEU A 74 -6.27 -0.64 -0.06
CA LEU A 74 -6.98 -1.36 1.00
C LEU A 74 -5.97 -1.94 2.00
N ARG A 75 -6.20 -1.73 3.30
CA ARG A 75 -5.56 -2.46 4.40
C ARG A 75 -6.63 -3.00 5.34
N PHE A 76 -6.66 -4.32 5.51
CA PHE A 76 -7.52 -5.01 6.46
C PHE A 76 -6.70 -5.38 7.69
N VAL A 77 -7.19 -5.05 8.89
CA VAL A 77 -6.42 -5.12 10.13
C VAL A 77 -7.17 -5.89 11.22
N CYS A 78 -6.42 -6.66 12.03
CA CYS A 78 -6.96 -7.47 13.11
C CYS A 78 -6.53 -7.01 14.51
N ASP A 79 -5.63 -6.02 14.59
CA ASP A 79 -5.05 -5.56 15.85
C ASP A 79 -4.50 -4.14 15.69
N ILE A 80 -5.11 -3.16 16.35
CA ILE A 80 -4.70 -1.75 16.37
C ILE A 80 -4.52 -1.31 17.83
N PRO A 81 -3.29 -1.08 18.31
CA PRO A 81 -3.10 -0.49 19.65
C PRO A 81 -3.77 0.88 19.78
N GLY A 82 -4.56 1.06 20.85
CA GLY A 82 -5.30 2.29 21.11
C GLY A 82 -5.19 2.76 22.56
N ASP A 83 -5.86 3.87 22.86
CA ASP A 83 -5.83 4.47 24.20
C ASP A 83 -6.66 3.68 25.21
N GLU A 84 -7.74 3.06 24.75
CA GLU A 84 -8.66 2.29 25.58
C GLU A 84 -8.63 0.80 25.23
N LYS A 85 -9.01 -0.06 26.20
CA LYS A 85 -9.07 -1.50 25.99
C LYS A 85 -10.16 -1.86 24.98
N HIS A 86 -9.79 -2.43 23.86
CA HIS A 86 -10.68 -2.86 22.77
C HIS A 86 -10.09 -4.03 22.00
N MET A 87 -10.81 -4.53 21.01
CA MET A 87 -10.31 -5.51 20.03
C MET A 87 -10.82 -5.15 18.65
N ASP A 88 -10.02 -5.45 17.63
CA ASP A 88 -10.30 -5.17 16.21
C ASP A 88 -10.76 -6.42 15.44
N ILE A 89 -10.92 -7.53 16.15
CA ILE A 89 -11.64 -8.70 15.66
C ILE A 89 -13.07 -8.73 16.22
N PRO A 90 -14.05 -9.32 15.52
CA PRO A 90 -15.41 -9.35 16.01
C PRO A 90 -15.56 -10.26 17.25
N GLN A 91 -16.53 -9.92 18.10
CA GLN A 91 -16.80 -10.62 19.34
C GLN A 91 -17.10 -12.13 19.11
N TRP A 92 -17.83 -12.45 18.05
CA TRP A 92 -18.13 -13.85 17.71
C TRP A 92 -16.86 -14.66 17.41
N LEU A 93 -15.84 -14.04 16.77
CA LEU A 93 -14.57 -14.71 16.47
C LEU A 93 -13.73 -14.90 17.73
N TYR A 94 -13.67 -13.90 18.60
CA TYR A 94 -13.05 -14.02 19.91
C TYR A 94 -13.65 -15.19 20.73
N GLU A 95 -14.97 -15.33 20.72
CA GLU A 95 -15.66 -16.45 21.40
C GLU A 95 -15.37 -17.79 20.72
N LYS A 96 -15.34 -17.81 19.39
CA LYS A 96 -15.08 -19.03 18.59
C LYS A 96 -13.65 -19.55 18.74
N THR A 97 -12.68 -18.66 18.96
CA THR A 97 -11.29 -18.99 19.29
C THR A 97 -11.04 -19.17 20.79
N GLU A 98 -12.10 -19.15 21.60
CA GLU A 98 -12.02 -19.26 23.07
C GLU A 98 -11.12 -18.19 23.72
N GLY A 99 -10.90 -17.07 23.03
CA GLY A 99 -10.03 -15.99 23.50
C GLY A 99 -8.56 -16.39 23.60
N ASP A 100 -8.07 -17.19 22.66
CA ASP A 100 -6.73 -17.78 22.63
C ASP A 100 -5.56 -16.78 22.42
N GLY A 101 -5.88 -15.53 22.07
CA GLY A 101 -4.89 -14.45 21.91
C GLY A 101 -4.51 -13.76 23.23
N THR A 102 -3.86 -12.63 23.13
CA THR A 102 -3.30 -11.89 24.27
C THR A 102 -3.88 -10.48 24.37
N TRP A 103 -4.51 -10.15 25.51
CA TRP A 103 -4.81 -8.77 25.88
C TRP A 103 -3.53 -8.08 26.35
N TYR A 104 -3.26 -6.89 25.81
CA TYR A 104 -2.07 -6.12 26.16
C TYR A 104 -2.41 -4.69 26.62
N ASP A 105 -1.51 -4.09 27.42
CA ASP A 105 -1.53 -2.69 27.86
C ASP A 105 -0.07 -2.24 28.01
N GLY A 106 0.51 -1.74 26.95
CA GLY A 106 1.93 -1.49 26.88
C GLY A 106 2.34 -0.21 26.15
N GLU A 107 3.57 -0.16 25.68
CA GLU A 107 4.18 1.03 25.08
C GLU A 107 3.39 1.54 23.85
N TYR A 108 2.84 0.63 23.06
CA TYR A 108 2.09 1.01 21.85
C TYR A 108 0.63 1.35 22.12
N GLY A 109 0.12 1.04 23.32
CA GLY A 109 -1.29 1.22 23.67
C GLY A 109 -1.90 -0.07 24.20
N LYS A 110 -3.23 -0.15 24.14
CA LYS A 110 -4.04 -1.25 24.65
C LYS A 110 -4.81 -1.92 23.53
N GLY A 111 -5.00 -3.22 23.62
CA GLY A 111 -5.75 -3.96 22.63
C GLY A 111 -5.76 -5.47 22.87
N TYR A 112 -6.15 -6.20 21.86
CA TYR A 112 -6.15 -7.65 21.83
C TYR A 112 -5.40 -8.12 20.56
N SER A 113 -4.32 -8.87 20.76
CA SER A 113 -3.59 -9.51 19.68
C SER A 113 -4.06 -10.96 19.54
N PRO A 114 -4.68 -11.36 18.42
CA PRO A 114 -5.10 -12.74 18.19
C PRO A 114 -3.92 -13.72 18.21
N ASP A 115 -4.17 -14.99 18.53
CA ASP A 115 -3.18 -16.03 18.21
C ASP A 115 -3.26 -16.39 16.73
N TYR A 116 -2.30 -15.85 15.98
CA TYR A 116 -2.23 -16.09 14.53
C TYR A 116 -1.86 -17.54 14.15
N ASN A 117 -1.56 -18.44 15.13
CA ASN A 117 -1.40 -19.87 14.90
C ASN A 117 -2.74 -20.64 15.07
N SER A 118 -3.79 -19.97 15.51
CA SER A 118 -5.11 -20.58 15.68
C SER A 118 -5.68 -21.03 14.34
N LYS A 119 -5.98 -22.33 14.23
CA LYS A 119 -6.59 -22.89 13.02
C LYS A 119 -7.96 -22.29 12.73
N VAL A 120 -8.74 -22.03 13.77
CA VAL A 120 -10.05 -21.40 13.66
C VAL A 120 -9.89 -20.00 13.09
N PHE A 121 -8.95 -19.22 13.62
CA PHE A 121 -8.68 -17.87 13.13
C PHE A 121 -8.26 -17.86 11.65
N ILE A 122 -7.38 -18.76 11.23
CA ILE A 122 -6.92 -18.92 9.84
C ILE A 122 -8.09 -19.26 8.91
N GLU A 123 -8.93 -20.23 9.29
CA GLU A 123 -10.10 -20.66 8.49
C GLU A 123 -11.12 -19.53 8.32
N GLU A 124 -11.40 -18.76 9.37
CA GLU A 124 -12.33 -17.63 9.28
C GLU A 124 -11.70 -16.45 8.51
N HIS A 125 -10.39 -16.22 8.66
CA HIS A 125 -9.68 -15.23 7.87
C HIS A 125 -9.78 -15.51 6.36
N GLU A 126 -9.62 -16.74 5.92
CA GLU A 126 -9.81 -17.13 4.52
C GLU A 126 -11.21 -16.74 4.01
N LYS A 127 -12.25 -16.97 4.82
CA LYS A 127 -13.64 -16.66 4.46
C LYS A 127 -13.88 -15.16 4.32
N VAL A 128 -13.40 -14.34 5.27
CA VAL A 128 -13.59 -12.90 5.21
C VAL A 128 -12.82 -12.27 4.05
N ILE A 129 -11.61 -12.74 3.74
CA ILE A 129 -10.85 -12.25 2.59
C ILE A 129 -11.54 -12.62 1.26
N LYS A 130 -12.11 -13.82 1.18
CA LYS A 130 -12.92 -14.22 0.02
C LYS A 130 -14.14 -13.30 -0.14
N ALA A 131 -14.84 -12.98 0.93
CA ALA A 131 -15.99 -12.07 0.90
C ALA A 131 -15.57 -10.65 0.45
N LEU A 132 -14.43 -10.14 0.93
CA LEU A 132 -13.85 -8.88 0.46
C LEU A 132 -13.58 -8.89 -1.05
N GLY A 133 -13.02 -9.99 -1.57
CA GLY A 133 -12.78 -10.15 -3.02
C GLY A 133 -14.06 -10.25 -3.84
N GLU A 134 -15.08 -10.93 -3.34
CA GLU A 134 -16.39 -11.00 -3.99
C GLU A 134 -17.07 -9.64 -4.07
N HIS A 135 -16.87 -8.78 -3.05
CA HIS A 135 -17.47 -7.45 -2.96
C HIS A 135 -16.67 -6.38 -3.71
N PHE A 136 -15.36 -6.27 -3.48
CA PHE A 136 -14.51 -5.18 -4.02
C PHE A 136 -13.59 -5.60 -5.17
N GLY A 137 -13.44 -6.88 -5.47
CA GLY A 137 -12.41 -7.38 -6.40
C GLY A 137 -12.74 -7.20 -7.89
N LYS A 138 -13.93 -6.73 -8.25
CA LYS A 138 -14.43 -6.84 -9.64
C LYS A 138 -14.47 -5.53 -10.44
N ASP A 139 -14.49 -4.39 -9.78
CA ASP A 139 -14.75 -3.09 -10.42
C ASP A 139 -13.50 -2.23 -10.68
N GLY A 140 -12.33 -2.73 -10.28
CA GLY A 140 -11.06 -2.02 -10.44
C GLY A 140 -10.89 -0.82 -9.52
N LEU A 141 -11.72 -0.67 -8.50
CA LEU A 141 -11.62 0.39 -7.50
C LEU A 141 -10.36 0.22 -6.64
N ILE A 142 -10.09 -1.00 -6.18
CA ILE A 142 -8.90 -1.32 -5.40
C ILE A 142 -7.70 -1.46 -6.34
N SER A 143 -6.73 -0.57 -6.21
CA SER A 143 -5.51 -0.59 -7.02
C SER A 143 -4.35 -1.27 -6.31
N TYR A 144 -4.30 -1.14 -5.00
CA TYR A 144 -3.28 -1.72 -4.14
C TYR A 144 -3.90 -2.33 -2.90
N ILE A 145 -3.29 -3.41 -2.42
CA ILE A 145 -3.60 -4.01 -1.13
C ILE A 145 -2.30 -4.04 -0.32
N GLU A 146 -2.28 -3.33 0.80
CA GLU A 146 -1.28 -3.52 1.82
C GLU A 146 -1.72 -4.67 2.72
N LEU A 147 -0.99 -5.79 2.69
CA LEU A 147 -1.31 -6.97 3.46
C LEU A 147 -1.20 -6.66 4.96
N GLY A 148 -2.33 -6.50 5.61
CA GLY A 148 -2.47 -5.97 6.97
C GLY A 148 -3.02 -6.97 7.98
N SER A 149 -3.14 -8.25 7.66
CA SER A 149 -3.81 -9.24 8.52
C SER A 149 -3.04 -9.61 9.79
N LEU A 150 -1.72 -9.38 9.84
CA LEU A 150 -0.87 -9.84 10.94
C LEU A 150 -0.22 -8.67 11.70
N GLY A 151 -0.26 -8.77 13.03
CA GLY A 151 0.46 -7.88 13.94
C GLY A 151 -0.20 -6.54 14.18
N HIS A 152 0.42 -5.74 15.04
CA HIS A 152 -0.05 -4.39 15.37
C HIS A 152 -0.16 -3.55 14.09
N TRP A 153 -1.28 -2.83 13.93
CA TRP A 153 -1.63 -2.04 12.74
C TRP A 153 -1.58 -2.81 11.42
N GLY A 154 -1.52 -4.16 11.49
CA GLY A 154 -1.28 -4.97 10.30
C GLY A 154 0.14 -4.87 9.75
N GLU A 155 1.12 -4.48 10.55
CA GLU A 155 2.48 -4.17 10.12
C GLU A 155 3.49 -5.31 10.34
N TRP A 156 3.01 -6.54 10.53
CA TRP A 156 3.83 -7.74 10.62
C TRP A 156 4.86 -7.71 11.77
N HIS A 157 4.48 -7.08 12.86
CA HIS A 157 5.23 -7.07 14.11
C HIS A 157 4.27 -7.02 15.31
N VAL A 158 4.75 -7.45 16.46
CA VAL A 158 4.05 -7.37 17.73
C VAL A 158 5.03 -6.96 18.84
N ASN A 159 4.54 -6.39 19.92
CA ASN A 159 5.35 -6.19 21.09
C ASN A 159 5.41 -7.48 21.92
N TYR A 160 6.24 -8.44 21.49
CA TYR A 160 6.38 -9.72 22.17
C TYR A 160 6.94 -9.63 23.60
N SER A 161 7.50 -8.48 23.99
CA SER A 161 7.93 -8.25 25.38
C SER A 161 6.75 -8.18 26.37
N GLU A 162 5.53 -7.99 25.85
CA GLU A 162 4.29 -7.97 26.63
C GLU A 162 3.58 -9.35 26.67
N GLY A 163 4.27 -10.41 26.27
CA GLY A 163 3.74 -11.77 26.29
C GLY A 163 2.92 -12.13 25.05
N ILE A 164 2.88 -11.25 24.05
CA ILE A 164 2.23 -11.52 22.77
C ILE A 164 3.09 -12.53 22.00
N THR A 165 2.45 -13.55 21.45
CA THR A 165 3.11 -14.51 20.55
C THR A 165 3.66 -13.79 19.32
N ARG A 166 4.90 -14.06 18.96
CA ARG A 166 5.51 -13.52 17.73
C ARG A 166 4.71 -13.94 16.50
N ILE A 167 4.93 -13.23 15.40
CA ILE A 167 4.29 -13.61 14.13
C ILE A 167 4.66 -15.06 13.78
N PRO A 168 3.73 -15.83 13.18
CA PRO A 168 3.92 -17.25 12.90
C PRO A 168 5.10 -17.54 11.97
N GLU A 169 5.54 -18.79 11.93
CA GLU A 169 6.48 -19.29 10.92
C GLU A 169 5.90 -19.21 9.48
N GLU A 170 6.77 -19.31 8.48
CA GLU A 170 6.45 -19.11 7.08
C GLU A 170 5.22 -19.91 6.60
N ALA A 171 5.13 -21.20 6.96
CA ALA A 171 4.03 -22.05 6.54
C ALA A 171 2.66 -21.55 7.01
N VAL A 172 2.60 -20.94 8.18
CA VAL A 172 1.38 -20.33 8.73
C VAL A 172 1.18 -18.92 8.17
N ARG A 173 2.23 -18.09 8.11
CA ARG A 173 2.13 -16.74 7.49
C ARG A 173 1.58 -16.79 6.08
N ASN A 174 2.01 -17.76 5.29
CA ASN A 174 1.56 -17.90 3.91
C ASN A 174 0.07 -18.19 3.79
N GLN A 175 -0.57 -18.80 4.81
CA GLN A 175 -2.02 -19.01 4.85
C GLN A 175 -2.80 -17.69 4.99
N TYR A 176 -2.19 -16.63 5.51
CA TYR A 176 -2.77 -15.29 5.54
C TYR A 176 -2.58 -14.50 4.24
N VAL A 177 -1.66 -14.91 3.39
CA VAL A 177 -1.35 -14.23 2.13
C VAL A 177 -2.10 -14.84 0.94
N MET A 178 -2.16 -16.16 0.87
CA MET A 178 -2.75 -16.88 -0.27
C MET A 178 -4.20 -16.50 -0.57
N PRO A 179 -5.11 -16.34 0.44
CA PRO A 179 -6.48 -15.91 0.18
C PRO A 179 -6.59 -14.56 -0.53
N TRP A 180 -5.68 -13.61 -0.24
CA TRP A 180 -5.65 -12.32 -0.91
C TRP A 180 -5.32 -12.44 -2.39
N LEU A 181 -4.31 -13.24 -2.73
CA LEU A 181 -3.91 -13.49 -4.13
C LEU A 181 -5.06 -14.10 -4.94
N GLU A 182 -5.83 -15.00 -4.31
CA GLU A 182 -6.97 -15.67 -4.94
C GLU A 182 -8.18 -14.74 -5.09
N ALA A 183 -8.45 -13.94 -4.05
CA ALA A 183 -9.61 -13.06 -3.99
C ALA A 183 -9.49 -11.81 -4.87
N PHE A 184 -8.27 -11.33 -5.10
CA PHE A 184 -8.00 -10.10 -5.86
C PHE A 184 -7.00 -10.34 -7.01
N PRO A 185 -7.35 -11.16 -8.00
CA PRO A 185 -6.44 -11.47 -9.09
C PRO A 185 -6.09 -10.22 -9.91
N GLY A 186 -4.80 -9.95 -10.06
CA GLY A 186 -4.28 -8.81 -10.82
C GLY A 186 -4.19 -7.48 -10.05
N VAL A 187 -4.60 -7.44 -8.78
CA VAL A 187 -4.33 -6.29 -7.90
C VAL A 187 -2.91 -6.42 -7.33
N ASN A 188 -2.16 -5.32 -7.32
CA ASN A 188 -0.82 -5.33 -6.73
C ASN A 188 -0.91 -5.39 -5.21
N MET A 189 -0.28 -6.40 -4.63
CA MET A 189 -0.17 -6.56 -3.19
C MET A 189 1.18 -6.08 -2.70
N LEU A 190 1.18 -5.45 -1.53
CA LEU A 190 2.38 -4.96 -0.87
C LEU A 190 2.51 -5.62 0.51
N MET A 191 3.74 -6.00 0.83
CA MET A 191 4.09 -6.55 2.13
C MET A 191 5.04 -5.60 2.86
N ARG A 192 4.95 -5.51 4.18
CA ARG A 192 5.81 -4.60 4.94
C ARG A 192 7.28 -5.03 4.93
N ARG A 193 7.53 -6.34 4.88
CA ARG A 193 8.87 -6.94 4.88
C ARG A 193 9.02 -7.88 3.69
N PRO A 194 10.22 -8.05 3.16
CA PRO A 194 10.47 -8.93 2.01
C PRO A 194 10.50 -10.42 2.42
N PHE A 195 9.39 -10.93 2.98
CA PHE A 195 9.26 -12.37 3.20
C PHE A 195 9.33 -13.13 1.87
N HIS A 196 9.79 -14.38 1.88
CA HIS A 196 10.00 -15.17 0.66
C HIS A 196 8.76 -15.25 -0.25
N ILE A 197 7.57 -15.26 0.31
CA ILE A 197 6.32 -15.23 -0.48
C ILE A 197 6.18 -13.94 -1.28
N ALA A 198 6.71 -12.81 -0.79
CA ALA A 198 6.66 -11.55 -1.52
C ALA A 198 7.49 -11.61 -2.80
N GLU A 199 8.69 -12.20 -2.74
CA GLU A 199 9.54 -12.45 -3.90
C GLU A 199 8.87 -13.43 -4.86
N ALA A 200 8.38 -14.57 -4.34
CA ALA A 200 7.79 -15.64 -5.13
C ALA A 200 6.60 -15.18 -5.98
N TYR A 201 5.82 -14.21 -5.48
CA TYR A 201 4.64 -13.66 -6.18
C TYR A 201 4.85 -12.25 -6.75
N GLY A 202 6.08 -11.74 -6.73
CA GLY A 202 6.42 -10.43 -7.31
C GLY A 202 5.67 -9.27 -6.66
N MET A 203 5.50 -9.32 -5.35
CA MET A 203 4.77 -8.31 -4.59
C MET A 203 5.57 -7.01 -4.46
N GLY A 204 4.85 -5.92 -4.23
CA GLY A 204 5.42 -4.67 -3.74
C GLY A 204 5.79 -4.74 -2.25
N LEU A 205 6.46 -3.70 -1.80
CA LEU A 205 6.77 -3.53 -0.38
C LEU A 205 6.31 -2.16 0.09
N TYR A 206 6.02 -2.00 1.39
CA TYR A 206 5.69 -0.70 1.96
C TYR A 206 6.49 -0.42 3.23
N ASN A 207 6.81 0.87 3.45
CA ASN A 207 7.56 1.36 4.60
C ASN A 207 6.67 2.24 5.48
N ASP A 208 6.32 1.78 6.66
CA ASP A 208 5.55 2.50 7.68
C ASP A 208 6.34 3.60 8.40
N MET A 209 7.64 3.71 8.14
CA MET A 209 8.58 4.60 8.83
C MET A 209 9.20 5.66 7.92
N THR A 210 8.53 6.05 6.83
CA THR A 210 9.05 7.08 5.92
C THR A 210 9.28 8.41 6.67
N GLY A 211 10.46 8.98 6.49
CA GLY A 211 10.91 10.19 7.20
C GLY A 211 11.76 9.90 8.44
N HIS A 212 11.69 8.71 9.05
CA HIS A 212 12.62 8.30 10.10
C HIS A 212 13.82 7.59 9.49
N LYS A 213 14.97 8.28 9.47
CA LYS A 213 16.17 7.84 8.76
C LYS A 213 16.60 6.41 9.11
N LYS A 214 16.80 6.15 10.41
CA LYS A 214 17.32 4.85 10.88
C LYS A 214 16.42 3.69 10.48
N SER A 215 15.11 3.82 10.71
CA SER A 215 14.16 2.74 10.42
C SER A 215 13.95 2.53 8.91
N THR A 216 14.00 3.61 8.11
CA THR A 216 13.94 3.48 6.65
C THR A 216 15.22 2.83 6.11
N GLU A 217 16.40 3.20 6.61
CA GLU A 217 17.67 2.56 6.21
C GLU A 217 17.72 1.08 6.63
N GLU A 218 17.17 0.71 7.78
CA GLU A 218 17.02 -0.69 8.21
C GLU A 218 16.08 -1.45 7.27
N TRP A 219 14.93 -0.88 6.91
CA TRP A 219 14.00 -1.46 5.94
C TRP A 219 14.68 -1.68 4.58
N LEU A 220 15.45 -0.71 4.09
CA LEU A 220 16.23 -0.84 2.85
C LEU A 220 17.31 -1.92 2.96
N THR A 221 17.92 -2.09 4.14
CA THR A 221 18.91 -3.16 4.38
C THR A 221 18.26 -4.53 4.25
N TRP A 222 17.08 -4.76 4.85
CA TRP A 222 16.36 -6.02 4.68
C TRP A 222 15.99 -6.30 3.22
N ILE A 223 15.59 -5.26 2.48
CA ILE A 223 15.30 -5.40 1.05
C ILE A 223 16.55 -5.80 0.26
N GLN A 224 17.69 -5.23 0.60
CA GLN A 224 18.95 -5.50 -0.08
C GLN A 224 19.54 -6.87 0.28
N GLU A 225 19.48 -7.27 1.52
CA GLU A 225 20.24 -8.39 2.08
C GLU A 225 19.37 -9.58 2.49
N GLY A 226 18.09 -9.36 2.82
CA GLY A 226 17.26 -10.37 3.46
C GLY A 226 17.73 -10.69 4.88
N GLY A 227 17.50 -11.91 5.33
CA GLY A 227 18.04 -12.46 6.57
C GLY A 227 17.04 -12.62 7.70
N ASP A 228 17.54 -12.57 8.93
CA ASP A 228 16.72 -12.78 10.12
C ASP A 228 15.77 -11.61 10.38
N TYR A 229 14.58 -11.91 10.87
CA TYR A 229 13.62 -10.92 11.32
C TYR A 229 13.23 -11.18 12.77
N GLY A 230 13.57 -10.26 13.69
CA GLY A 230 13.38 -10.46 15.14
C GLY A 230 11.94 -10.69 15.59
N GLN A 231 10.96 -10.44 14.72
CA GLN A 231 9.54 -10.72 14.96
C GLN A 231 9.13 -12.15 14.62
N ALA A 232 9.93 -12.85 13.80
CA ALA A 232 9.78 -14.26 13.50
C ALA A 232 10.83 -15.08 14.27
N GLU A 233 10.51 -16.30 14.68
CA GLU A 233 11.45 -17.17 15.40
C GLU A 233 12.38 -17.93 14.46
N GLU A 234 12.00 -18.12 13.23
CA GLU A 234 12.81 -18.80 12.22
C GLU A 234 13.97 -17.93 11.72
N LYS A 235 15.03 -18.59 11.29
CA LYS A 235 16.14 -17.94 10.64
C LYS A 235 15.83 -17.66 9.17
N ASP A 236 16.52 -16.66 8.63
CA ASP A 236 16.42 -16.27 7.23
C ASP A 236 14.95 -16.05 6.77
N ALA A 237 14.13 -15.46 7.65
CA ALA A 237 12.71 -15.19 7.38
C ALA A 237 12.47 -14.26 6.18
N LEU A 238 13.45 -13.41 5.87
CA LEU A 238 13.36 -12.40 4.82
C LEU A 238 14.23 -12.76 3.63
N GLY A 239 13.66 -12.67 2.44
CA GLY A 239 14.36 -12.74 1.16
C GLY A 239 14.97 -11.40 0.74
N SER A 240 15.87 -11.42 -0.25
CA SER A 240 16.43 -10.20 -0.85
C SER A 240 15.63 -9.80 -2.08
N MET A 241 15.12 -8.57 -2.10
CA MET A 241 14.27 -8.04 -3.18
C MET A 241 14.74 -6.66 -3.68
N PRO A 242 16.05 -6.43 -3.99
CA PRO A 242 16.61 -5.10 -4.24
C PRO A 242 15.97 -4.38 -5.43
N ASP A 243 15.43 -5.12 -6.37
CA ASP A 243 14.86 -4.63 -7.62
C ASP A 243 13.33 -4.70 -7.69
N PHE A 244 12.65 -5.02 -6.58
CA PHE A 244 11.18 -5.19 -6.55
C PHE A 244 10.44 -4.00 -7.15
N TRP A 245 10.92 -2.79 -6.88
CA TRP A 245 10.32 -1.52 -7.33
C TRP A 245 10.26 -1.39 -8.85
N LYS A 246 11.04 -2.15 -9.59
CA LYS A 246 11.01 -2.15 -11.07
C LYS A 246 9.72 -2.80 -11.61
N THR A 247 9.16 -3.75 -10.89
CA THR A 247 8.00 -4.55 -11.32
C THR A 247 6.77 -4.38 -10.42
N ALA A 248 6.97 -4.01 -9.16
CA ALA A 248 5.91 -3.88 -8.16
C ALA A 248 5.98 -2.51 -7.42
N PRO A 249 4.88 -2.00 -6.83
CA PRO A 249 4.86 -0.71 -6.16
C PRO A 249 5.70 -0.69 -4.88
N SER A 250 6.26 0.47 -4.57
CA SER A 250 6.83 0.78 -3.27
C SER A 250 5.88 1.73 -2.55
N GLY A 251 5.15 1.23 -1.58
CA GLY A 251 4.24 2.01 -0.75
C GLY A 251 4.91 2.55 0.51
N GLY A 252 4.19 3.36 1.23
CA GLY A 252 4.64 3.81 2.53
C GLY A 252 3.69 4.78 3.20
N GLU A 253 4.05 5.14 4.43
CA GLU A 253 3.41 6.21 5.18
C GLU A 253 4.45 7.02 5.93
N PHE A 254 4.13 8.28 6.21
CA PHE A 254 4.96 9.08 7.11
C PHE A 254 4.91 8.51 8.53
N THR A 255 6.06 8.36 9.16
CA THR A 255 6.14 7.87 10.55
C THR A 255 5.42 8.80 11.53
N SER A 256 4.85 8.22 12.60
CA SER A 256 4.37 8.98 13.74
C SER A 256 5.48 9.36 14.75
N SER A 257 6.68 8.75 14.61
CA SER A 257 7.80 8.98 15.53
C SER A 257 8.51 10.32 15.32
N VAL A 258 8.22 11.01 14.21
CA VAL A 258 8.81 12.31 13.84
C VAL A 258 7.66 13.24 13.43
N SER A 259 7.70 14.50 13.89
CA SER A 259 6.66 15.46 13.52
C SER A 259 6.68 15.79 12.02
N MET A 260 5.52 16.15 11.47
CA MET A 260 5.42 16.60 10.07
C MET A 260 6.28 17.85 9.81
N GLU A 261 6.37 18.78 10.77
CA GLU A 261 7.25 19.95 10.68
C GLU A 261 8.72 19.54 10.52
N GLN A 262 9.16 18.56 11.32
CA GLN A 262 10.52 18.07 11.21
C GLN A 262 10.78 17.43 9.86
N MET A 263 9.91 16.52 9.40
CA MET A 263 10.08 15.81 8.13
C MET A 263 9.96 16.70 6.90
N LEU A 264 9.05 17.70 6.94
CA LEU A 264 8.67 18.48 5.75
C LEU A 264 9.27 19.91 5.72
N VAL A 265 9.94 20.33 6.80
CA VAL A 265 10.58 21.64 6.88
C VAL A 265 12.04 21.49 7.29
N THR A 266 12.29 20.99 8.50
CA THR A 266 13.65 20.96 9.08
C THR A 266 14.54 19.95 8.37
N ASP A 267 14.08 18.73 8.19
CA ASP A 267 14.81 17.60 7.61
C ASP A 267 14.29 17.23 6.19
N LEU A 268 13.72 18.20 5.48
CA LEU A 268 13.07 17.98 4.17
C LEU A 268 13.98 17.28 3.16
N GLU A 269 15.25 17.69 3.06
CA GLU A 269 16.19 17.08 2.12
C GLU A 269 16.46 15.60 2.45
N GLN A 270 16.56 15.28 3.73
CA GLN A 270 16.67 13.89 4.20
C GLN A 270 15.44 13.08 3.87
N THR A 271 14.24 13.64 4.12
CA THR A 271 12.97 12.98 3.79
C THR A 271 12.87 12.70 2.29
N VAL A 272 13.22 13.66 1.44
CA VAL A 272 13.28 13.51 -0.02
C VAL A 272 14.27 12.42 -0.42
N GLU A 273 15.45 12.39 0.18
CA GLU A 273 16.47 11.37 -0.11
C GLU A 273 15.95 9.95 0.24
N LEU A 274 15.30 9.80 1.41
CA LEU A 274 14.70 8.52 1.83
C LEU A 274 13.61 8.06 0.87
N VAL A 275 12.71 8.96 0.47
CA VAL A 275 11.66 8.68 -0.53
C VAL A 275 12.26 8.24 -1.87
N ARG A 276 13.33 8.89 -2.31
CA ARG A 276 14.02 8.51 -3.56
C ARG A 276 14.70 7.15 -3.47
N LYS A 277 15.42 6.87 -2.37
CA LYS A 277 16.07 5.56 -2.13
C LYS A 277 15.08 4.42 -2.03
N SER A 278 13.89 4.70 -1.48
CA SER A 278 12.80 3.73 -1.36
C SER A 278 12.03 3.53 -2.67
N HIS A 279 12.34 4.27 -3.74
CA HIS A 279 11.57 4.27 -5.00
C HIS A 279 10.07 4.43 -4.76
N THR A 280 9.68 5.28 -3.82
CA THR A 280 8.32 5.41 -3.31
C THR A 280 7.34 5.73 -4.44
N THR A 281 6.32 4.92 -4.56
CA THR A 281 5.21 5.09 -5.51
C THR A 281 4.10 5.94 -4.90
N PHE A 282 3.72 5.67 -3.65
CA PHE A 282 2.69 6.40 -2.92
C PHE A 282 3.00 6.51 -1.43
N LEU A 283 2.39 7.50 -0.76
CA LEU A 283 2.42 7.70 0.70
C LEU A 283 1.01 7.94 1.23
N GLY A 284 0.58 7.17 2.20
CA GLY A 284 -0.70 7.30 2.92
C GLY A 284 -0.75 6.37 4.14
N PRO A 285 -1.75 6.57 5.04
CA PRO A 285 -2.84 7.56 5.02
C PRO A 285 -2.48 8.94 5.58
N LYS A 286 -1.35 9.08 6.28
CA LYS A 286 -0.93 10.34 6.88
C LYS A 286 -0.58 11.34 5.78
N TYR A 287 -1.46 12.31 5.62
CA TYR A 287 -1.34 13.37 4.63
C TYR A 287 -1.56 14.70 5.33
N ALA A 288 -0.66 15.65 5.14
CA ALA A 288 -0.84 16.94 5.73
C ALA A 288 -1.71 17.83 4.89
N ASP A 289 -2.23 18.74 5.64
CA ASP A 289 -2.95 19.88 5.16
C ASP A 289 -2.01 20.91 4.46
N SER A 290 -2.59 22.07 4.18
CA SER A 290 -1.91 23.20 3.57
C SER A 290 -0.73 23.77 4.38
N GLN A 291 -0.57 23.41 5.66
CA GLN A 291 0.42 24.00 6.56
C GLN A 291 1.87 23.77 6.07
N TYR A 292 2.15 22.58 5.49
CA TYR A 292 3.49 22.23 5.01
C TYR A 292 3.55 22.04 3.50
N LYS A 293 2.73 22.79 2.77
CA LYS A 293 2.55 22.62 1.32
C LYS A 293 3.86 22.51 0.54
N ASN A 294 4.82 23.40 0.79
CA ASN A 294 6.10 23.39 0.06
C ASN A 294 6.89 22.09 0.28
N GLY A 295 6.86 21.54 1.50
CA GLY A 295 7.49 20.26 1.82
C GLY A 295 6.79 19.11 1.11
N TYR A 296 5.45 19.11 1.15
CA TYR A 296 4.65 18.12 0.42
C TYR A 296 4.90 18.14 -1.07
N ASP A 297 4.84 19.32 -1.69
CA ASP A 297 5.10 19.49 -3.12
C ASP A 297 6.49 18.94 -3.48
N LYS A 298 7.51 19.23 -2.66
CA LYS A 298 8.87 18.74 -2.90
C LYS A 298 9.00 17.23 -2.77
N VAL A 299 8.35 16.61 -1.78
CA VAL A 299 8.31 15.16 -1.65
C VAL A 299 7.56 14.55 -2.83
N LEU A 300 6.39 15.08 -3.20
CA LEU A 300 5.59 14.61 -4.34
C LEU A 300 6.41 14.64 -5.66
N LEU A 301 7.21 15.67 -5.87
CA LEU A 301 8.09 15.78 -7.05
C LEU A 301 9.21 14.72 -7.07
N ASN A 302 9.45 14.03 -5.97
CA ASN A 302 10.51 13.03 -5.82
C ASN A 302 9.96 11.61 -5.56
N MET A 303 8.65 11.38 -5.78
CA MET A 303 8.06 10.04 -5.73
C MET A 303 7.32 9.71 -7.03
N GLY A 304 6.94 8.44 -7.18
CA GLY A 304 6.19 7.96 -8.32
C GLY A 304 6.93 8.09 -9.64
N TYR A 305 6.19 8.31 -10.72
CA TYR A 305 6.73 8.52 -12.06
C TYR A 305 6.37 9.92 -12.58
N ARG A 306 7.22 10.45 -13.47
CA ARG A 306 7.01 11.73 -14.14
C ARG A 306 7.49 11.65 -15.57
N LEU A 307 6.55 11.36 -16.46
CA LEU A 307 6.83 11.18 -17.88
C LEU A 307 6.84 12.54 -18.61
N TRP A 308 7.83 12.72 -19.49
CA TRP A 308 7.88 13.85 -20.39
C TRP A 308 8.50 13.47 -21.73
N ILE A 309 8.19 14.25 -22.79
CA ILE A 309 8.70 14.02 -24.13
C ILE A 309 9.97 14.86 -24.30
N SER A 310 11.12 14.20 -24.45
CA SER A 310 12.39 14.86 -24.70
C SER A 310 12.66 15.15 -26.18
N GLU A 311 12.04 14.38 -27.07
CA GLU A 311 12.19 14.54 -28.50
C GLU A 311 10.90 14.18 -29.23
N ALA A 312 10.54 15.00 -30.22
CA ALA A 312 9.46 14.73 -31.14
C ALA A 312 9.95 14.96 -32.57
N ALA A 313 9.92 13.94 -33.41
CA ALA A 313 10.42 14.02 -34.78
C ALA A 313 9.45 13.34 -35.76
N TRP A 314 9.22 14.00 -36.88
CA TRP A 314 8.53 13.38 -38.01
C TRP A 314 9.52 12.53 -38.80
N LYS A 315 9.16 11.29 -39.05
CA LYS A 315 9.92 10.34 -39.89
C LYS A 315 9.01 9.76 -40.95
N ARG A 316 9.55 9.52 -42.13
CA ARG A 316 8.83 8.81 -43.19
C ARG A 316 9.32 7.37 -43.24
N GLU A 317 8.40 6.44 -43.01
CA GLU A 317 8.65 5.01 -43.10
C GLU A 317 7.85 4.45 -44.32
N GLY A 318 8.56 4.27 -45.43
CA GLY A 318 7.91 3.88 -46.68
C GLY A 318 7.01 4.99 -47.23
N GLN A 319 5.69 4.75 -47.26
CA GLN A 319 4.68 5.74 -47.72
C GLN A 319 3.92 6.41 -46.59
N GLU A 320 4.23 6.07 -45.35
CA GLU A 320 3.56 6.61 -44.16
C GLU A 320 4.41 7.66 -43.46
N ASP A 321 3.78 8.74 -43.01
CA ASP A 321 4.41 9.73 -42.14
C ASP A 321 4.16 9.37 -40.67
N CYS A 322 5.22 9.20 -39.90
CA CYS A 322 5.18 8.77 -38.52
C CYS A 322 5.68 9.87 -37.60
N LEU A 323 4.98 10.13 -36.51
CA LEU A 323 5.47 10.95 -35.39
C LEU A 323 6.18 10.04 -34.38
N CYS A 324 7.50 10.21 -34.28
CA CYS A 324 8.33 9.51 -33.31
C CYS A 324 8.49 10.37 -32.06
N LEU A 325 8.16 9.81 -30.88
CA LEU A 325 8.29 10.48 -29.59
C LEU A 325 9.26 9.70 -28.71
N THR A 326 10.23 10.40 -28.12
CA THR A 326 11.12 9.85 -27.08
C THR A 326 10.62 10.31 -25.72
N TRP A 327 10.20 9.34 -24.91
CA TRP A 327 9.71 9.57 -23.54
C TRP A 327 10.84 9.36 -22.53
N ASN A 328 10.86 10.22 -21.50
CA ASN A 328 11.71 10.06 -20.32
C ASN A 328 10.84 10.03 -19.06
N ASN A 329 11.40 9.43 -18.01
CA ASN A 329 10.80 9.41 -16.68
C ASN A 329 11.80 9.98 -15.67
N ASP A 330 11.48 11.15 -15.11
CA ASP A 330 12.28 11.80 -14.05
C ASP A 330 11.83 11.40 -12.64
N GLY A 331 10.79 10.54 -12.53
CA GLY A 331 10.36 9.97 -11.26
C GLY A 331 11.27 8.84 -10.79
N VAL A 332 11.03 8.34 -9.59
CA VAL A 332 11.82 7.29 -8.94
C VAL A 332 11.21 5.91 -9.07
N ALA A 333 10.01 5.81 -9.61
CA ALA A 333 9.29 4.57 -9.88
C ALA A 333 8.87 4.49 -11.35
N PRO A 334 8.67 3.30 -11.93
CA PRO A 334 8.15 3.15 -13.29
C PRO A 334 6.64 3.46 -13.35
N ASP A 335 6.16 3.90 -14.54
CA ASP A 335 4.74 3.92 -14.84
C ASP A 335 4.22 2.49 -15.00
N ARG A 336 3.29 2.11 -14.12
CA ARG A 336 2.73 0.74 -14.08
C ARG A 336 1.47 0.55 -14.91
N LYS A 337 0.90 1.65 -15.39
CA LYS A 337 -0.32 1.61 -16.21
C LYS A 337 -0.06 1.11 -17.63
N SER A 338 1.18 1.17 -18.09
CA SER A 338 1.57 0.84 -19.46
C SER A 338 2.87 0.06 -19.49
N THR A 339 2.79 -1.26 -19.61
CA THR A 339 3.91 -2.12 -19.97
C THR A 339 4.49 -1.82 -21.37
N ARG A 340 3.95 -0.83 -22.10
CA ARG A 340 4.34 -0.49 -23.46
C ARG A 340 5.08 0.84 -23.61
N LEU A 341 5.21 1.66 -22.58
CA LEU A 341 5.82 3.00 -22.69
C LEU A 341 7.36 3.03 -22.58
N ASN A 342 8.02 1.90 -22.42
CA ASN A 342 9.48 1.80 -22.52
C ASN A 342 9.98 1.54 -23.97
N SER A 343 9.12 1.67 -24.97
CA SER A 343 9.47 1.57 -26.38
C SER A 343 9.03 2.85 -27.13
N SER A 344 9.81 3.27 -28.11
CA SER A 344 9.45 4.35 -29.03
C SER A 344 8.07 4.06 -29.63
N HIS A 345 7.07 4.88 -29.32
CA HIS A 345 5.75 4.74 -29.91
C HIS A 345 5.70 5.44 -31.26
N THR A 346 5.37 4.68 -32.27
CA THR A 346 5.07 5.21 -33.61
C THR A 346 3.56 5.34 -33.70
N VAL A 347 3.06 6.58 -33.81
CA VAL A 347 1.66 6.83 -34.14
C VAL A 347 1.55 6.86 -35.65
N ARG A 348 0.86 5.89 -36.22
CA ARG A 348 0.55 5.85 -37.65
C ARG A 348 -0.72 6.67 -37.90
N SER A 349 -0.66 7.58 -38.87
CA SER A 349 -1.81 8.38 -39.34
C SER A 349 -2.70 7.57 -40.29
#